data_2ab3d6377b2bc2ad44f7a407e3e3f86b
#
_entry.id   2ab3d6377b2bc2ad44f7a407e3e3f86b
#
_cell.length_a   1.000
_cell.length_b   1.000
_cell.length_c   1.000
_cell.angle_alpha   90.00
_cell.angle_beta   90.00
_cell.angle_gamma   90.00
#
_symmetry.space_group_name_H-M   'P 1'
#
loop_
_entity.id
_entity.type
_entity.pdbx_description
1 polymer ?
#
loop_
_entity_poly.entity_id
_entity_poly.type
_entity_poly.pdbx_seq_one_letter_code
_entity_poly.pdbx_strand_id
1 'polypeptide(L)'
;MMAKALIAGQREMGYDGIYAGWESAFNVMAEAMGCKMRTPADGVPSVEDHIVKQPADLDKVKIPDPWKNERLRTNLQAIKIIRETVGNDIPIFTYLPGPLTLSGLLRKTDLLMLDLVRNPNFVHSLNKVSAEASKDFALAKIESGADIIVVADPSASTTMISPKMFEQFALPYIKDVLNTVLKTKAIPSLHICGQTTPILEKMVESGAKILEVDCQVNLKEAKERVGSK
;
A
#
# COMPACT_ATOMS: atom_id res chain seq x y z
N MET A 1 18.16 7.70 10.76
CA MET A 1 17.98 9.06 10.22
C MET A 1 16.49 9.38 10.02
N MET A 2 15.71 8.61 9.27
CA MET A 2 14.28 8.83 8.96
C MET A 2 13.43 9.10 10.23
N ALA A 3 13.45 8.21 11.22
CA ALA A 3 12.66 8.36 12.45
C ALA A 3 12.92 9.72 13.16
N LYS A 4 14.18 10.12 13.28
CA LYS A 4 14.53 11.40 13.91
C LYS A 4 13.96 12.61 13.15
N ALA A 5 13.99 12.60 11.82
CA ALA A 5 13.44 13.67 11.00
C ALA A 5 11.91 13.76 11.14
N LEU A 6 11.20 12.62 11.13
CA LEU A 6 9.76 12.57 11.30
C LEU A 6 9.30 13.05 12.69
N ILE A 7 10.02 12.64 13.74
CA ILE A 7 9.76 13.12 15.12
C ILE A 7 10.02 14.62 15.24
N ALA A 8 11.12 15.12 14.68
CA ALA A 8 11.43 16.54 14.70
C ALA A 8 10.36 17.36 13.95
N GLY A 9 9.95 16.88 12.76
CA GLY A 9 8.86 17.53 11.99
C GLY A 9 7.55 17.58 12.76
N GLN A 10 7.16 16.49 13.41
CA GLN A 10 5.94 16.47 14.23
C GLN A 10 6.02 17.48 15.39
N ARG A 11 7.16 17.53 16.10
CA ARG A 11 7.35 18.46 17.22
C ARG A 11 7.36 19.92 16.80
N GLU A 12 7.96 20.21 15.65
CA GLU A 12 8.06 21.59 15.14
C GLU A 12 6.73 22.09 14.57
N MET A 13 6.02 21.22 13.83
CA MET A 13 4.78 21.58 13.12
C MET A 13 3.52 21.31 13.92
N GLY A 14 3.58 20.48 14.97
CA GLY A 14 2.46 20.18 15.85
C GLY A 14 1.32 19.39 15.23
N TYR A 15 1.57 18.57 14.17
CA TYR A 15 0.50 17.77 13.56
C TYR A 15 0.14 16.53 14.40
N ASP A 16 -1.11 16.08 14.25
CA ASP A 16 -1.76 15.11 15.13
C ASP A 16 -1.28 13.67 14.96
N GLY A 17 -0.52 13.36 13.90
CA GLY A 17 -0.03 12.01 13.64
C GLY A 17 1.28 12.00 12.86
N ILE A 18 2.02 10.90 12.92
CA ILE A 18 3.26 10.72 12.16
C ILE A 18 3.06 9.71 11.04
N TYR A 19 3.38 10.10 9.80
CA TYR A 19 3.41 9.21 8.65
C TYR A 19 4.79 8.60 8.49
N ALA A 20 4.93 7.30 8.84
CA ALA A 20 6.18 6.58 8.80
C ALA A 20 6.33 5.76 7.51
N GLY A 21 7.39 6.06 6.72
CA GLY A 21 7.80 5.23 5.58
C GLY A 21 6.99 5.41 4.30
N TRP A 22 6.47 6.61 4.05
CA TRP A 22 5.76 6.93 2.80
C TRP A 22 6.62 6.72 1.54
N GLU A 23 7.81 7.33 1.50
CA GLU A 23 8.63 7.40 0.29
C GLU A 23 9.15 6.04 -0.18
N SER A 24 9.22 5.07 0.74
CA SER A 24 9.84 3.76 0.49
C SER A 24 8.86 2.60 0.41
N ALA A 25 7.57 2.82 0.76
CA ALA A 25 6.62 1.73 0.94
C ALA A 25 6.45 0.86 -0.32
N PHE A 26 6.29 1.47 -1.48
CA PHE A 26 6.04 0.76 -2.73
C PHE A 26 7.29 0.07 -3.28
N ASN A 27 8.35 0.84 -3.49
CA ASN A 27 9.58 0.37 -4.12
C ASN A 27 10.34 -0.61 -3.23
N VAL A 28 10.32 -0.39 -1.92
CA VAL A 28 10.97 -1.28 -0.95
C VAL A 28 10.37 -2.68 -0.99
N MET A 29 9.04 -2.81 -1.12
CA MET A 29 8.42 -4.12 -1.24
C MET A 29 8.76 -4.79 -2.57
N ALA A 30 8.72 -4.06 -3.69
CA ALA A 30 9.08 -4.60 -4.99
C ALA A 30 10.55 -5.06 -5.04
N GLU A 31 11.46 -4.28 -4.45
CA GLU A 31 12.88 -4.65 -4.29
C GLU A 31 13.03 -5.92 -3.45
N ALA A 32 12.35 -5.98 -2.31
CA ALA A 32 12.38 -7.13 -1.41
C ALA A 32 11.85 -8.41 -2.08
N MET A 33 10.94 -8.29 -3.04
CA MET A 33 10.39 -9.39 -3.85
C MET A 33 11.24 -9.72 -5.08
N GLY A 34 12.36 -9.02 -5.30
CA GLY A 34 13.35 -9.35 -6.32
C GLY A 34 13.41 -8.44 -7.54
N CYS A 35 12.69 -7.32 -7.55
CA CYS A 35 12.85 -6.31 -8.60
C CYS A 35 14.19 -5.58 -8.44
N LYS A 36 14.82 -5.22 -9.57
CA LYS A 36 16.02 -4.39 -9.56
C LYS A 36 15.63 -2.92 -9.53
N MET A 37 16.22 -2.17 -8.62
CA MET A 37 15.95 -0.75 -8.46
C MET A 37 17.01 0.12 -9.14
N ARG A 38 16.55 1.20 -9.75
CA ARG A 38 17.37 2.33 -10.17
C ARG A 38 17.22 3.43 -9.13
N THR A 39 18.31 3.83 -8.50
CA THR A 39 18.34 4.94 -7.53
C THR A 39 19.15 6.09 -8.15
N PRO A 40 18.51 7.11 -8.73
CA PRO A 40 19.21 8.27 -9.24
C PRO A 40 19.80 9.10 -8.10
N ALA A 41 20.87 9.85 -8.37
CA ALA A 41 21.51 10.72 -7.36
C ALA A 41 20.53 11.78 -6.82
N ASP A 42 19.70 12.33 -7.69
CA ASP A 42 18.74 13.40 -7.38
C ASP A 42 17.32 12.98 -7.76
N GLY A 43 16.79 11.92 -7.15
CA GLY A 43 15.44 11.47 -7.50
C GLY A 43 14.92 10.32 -6.67
N VAL A 44 13.66 9.99 -6.90
CA VAL A 44 12.98 8.88 -6.23
C VAL A 44 13.40 7.55 -6.87
N PRO A 45 13.73 6.51 -6.07
CA PRO A 45 13.97 5.17 -6.59
C PRO A 45 12.80 4.65 -7.42
N SER A 46 13.10 3.96 -8.51
CA SER A 46 12.09 3.34 -9.38
C SER A 46 12.52 1.93 -9.79
N VAL A 47 11.56 1.08 -10.14
CA VAL A 47 11.87 -0.25 -10.66
C VAL A 47 12.51 -0.13 -12.05
N GLU A 48 13.73 -0.65 -12.19
CA GLU A 48 14.47 -0.72 -13.45
C GLU A 48 14.23 -2.04 -14.18
N ASP A 49 14.22 -3.15 -13.43
CA ASP A 49 13.97 -4.48 -13.98
C ASP A 49 12.93 -5.22 -13.13
N HIS A 50 11.82 -5.58 -13.78
CA HIS A 50 10.67 -6.24 -13.16
C HIS A 50 10.90 -7.74 -13.13
N ILE A 51 10.59 -8.39 -11.99
CA ILE A 51 10.86 -9.82 -11.81
C ILE A 51 9.91 -10.71 -12.65
N VAL A 52 8.70 -10.24 -12.94
CA VAL A 52 7.68 -10.99 -13.69
C VAL A 52 7.60 -10.47 -15.12
N LYS A 53 8.32 -11.10 -16.05
CA LYS A 53 8.33 -10.74 -17.49
C LYS A 53 7.27 -11.49 -18.29
N GLN A 54 6.89 -12.68 -17.83
CA GLN A 54 5.87 -13.54 -18.42
C GLN A 54 5.14 -14.32 -17.33
N PRO A 55 3.94 -14.87 -17.57
CA PRO A 55 3.16 -15.57 -16.55
C PRO A 55 3.92 -16.69 -15.80
N ALA A 56 4.78 -17.43 -16.50
CA ALA A 56 5.60 -18.50 -15.90
C ALA A 56 6.63 -18.00 -14.87
N ASP A 57 6.93 -16.70 -14.84
CA ASP A 57 7.86 -16.13 -13.85
C ASP A 57 7.21 -15.97 -12.46
N LEU A 58 5.90 -16.16 -12.34
CA LEU A 58 5.19 -16.07 -11.07
C LEU A 58 5.78 -17.04 -10.02
N ASP A 59 6.20 -18.23 -10.43
CA ASP A 59 6.82 -19.23 -9.57
C ASP A 59 8.17 -18.79 -8.99
N LYS A 60 8.79 -17.76 -9.57
CA LYS A 60 10.05 -17.18 -9.10
C LYS A 60 9.86 -16.14 -8.01
N VAL A 61 8.63 -15.59 -7.88
CA VAL A 61 8.33 -14.54 -6.92
C VAL A 61 8.26 -15.15 -5.52
N LYS A 62 9.09 -14.64 -4.62
CA LYS A 62 9.13 -15.05 -3.22
C LYS A 62 8.59 -13.93 -2.34
N ILE A 63 7.73 -14.29 -1.40
CA ILE A 63 7.28 -13.36 -0.37
C ILE A 63 8.41 -13.22 0.65
N PRO A 64 8.94 -12.01 0.86
CA PRO A 64 10.04 -11.79 1.79
C PRO A 64 9.54 -11.85 3.24
N ASP A 65 10.33 -12.45 4.11
CA ASP A 65 10.13 -12.31 5.56
C ASP A 65 10.49 -10.86 5.97
N PRO A 66 9.54 -10.05 6.47
CA PRO A 66 9.78 -8.64 6.78
C PRO A 66 10.87 -8.41 7.83
N TRP A 67 11.08 -9.36 8.74
CA TRP A 67 12.06 -9.26 9.80
C TRP A 67 13.47 -9.66 9.35
N LYS A 68 13.60 -10.49 8.33
CA LYS A 68 14.88 -10.95 7.77
C LYS A 68 15.35 -10.11 6.60
N ASN A 69 14.43 -9.53 5.83
CA ASN A 69 14.80 -8.65 4.73
C ASN A 69 15.30 -7.31 5.26
N GLU A 70 16.52 -6.92 4.91
CA GLU A 70 17.20 -5.72 5.45
C GLU A 70 16.42 -4.43 5.16
N ARG A 71 15.87 -4.30 3.94
CA ARG A 71 15.13 -3.10 3.53
C ARG A 71 13.81 -2.96 4.29
N LEU A 72 13.04 -4.04 4.41
CA LEU A 72 11.79 -4.06 5.15
C LEU A 72 12.05 -3.83 6.65
N ARG A 73 13.06 -4.51 7.22
CA ARG A 73 13.44 -4.37 8.62
C ARG A 73 13.84 -2.94 8.98
N THR A 74 14.52 -2.21 8.09
CA THR A 74 14.87 -0.80 8.31
C THR A 74 13.61 0.06 8.52
N ASN A 75 12.55 -0.18 7.77
CA ASN A 75 11.27 0.50 7.94
C ASN A 75 10.62 0.14 9.28
N LEU A 76 10.61 -1.14 9.65
CA LEU A 76 10.08 -1.61 10.95
C LEU A 76 10.82 -0.99 12.13
N GLN A 77 12.15 -0.92 12.06
CA GLN A 77 12.97 -0.27 13.09
C GLN A 77 12.67 1.23 13.22
N ALA A 78 12.40 1.92 12.12
CA ALA A 78 12.02 3.32 12.18
C ALA A 78 10.67 3.53 12.89
N ILE A 79 9.67 2.70 12.61
CA ILE A 79 8.37 2.72 13.31
C ILE A 79 8.57 2.48 14.81
N LYS A 80 9.38 1.48 15.18
CA LYS A 80 9.68 1.16 16.58
C LYS A 80 10.33 2.34 17.30
N ILE A 81 11.33 2.99 16.71
CA ILE A 81 11.98 4.17 17.29
C ILE A 81 11.01 5.33 17.47
N ILE A 82 10.09 5.55 16.49
CA ILE A 82 9.07 6.57 16.60
C ILE A 82 8.16 6.26 17.80
N ARG A 83 7.62 5.02 17.88
CA ARG A 83 6.74 4.59 18.97
C ARG A 83 7.39 4.74 20.34
N GLU A 84 8.63 4.30 20.49
CA GLU A 84 9.39 4.43 21.74
C GLU A 84 9.62 5.90 22.16
N THR A 85 9.64 6.81 21.18
CA THR A 85 9.90 8.24 21.44
C THR A 85 8.63 9.03 21.72
N VAL A 86 7.53 8.76 21.01
CA VAL A 86 6.29 9.55 21.12
C VAL A 86 5.24 8.91 22.04
N GLY A 87 5.50 7.72 22.56
CA GLY A 87 4.55 7.00 23.41
C GLY A 87 3.27 6.64 22.65
N ASN A 88 2.13 6.68 23.31
CA ASN A 88 0.81 6.39 22.73
C ASN A 88 0.00 7.66 22.40
N ASP A 89 0.57 8.84 22.61
CA ASP A 89 -0.15 10.11 22.46
C ASP A 89 -0.25 10.54 20.98
N ILE A 90 0.69 10.12 20.15
CA ILE A 90 0.75 10.46 18.72
C ILE A 90 0.52 9.19 17.88
N PRO A 91 -0.55 9.12 17.07
CA PRO A 91 -0.79 7.98 16.19
C PRO A 91 0.25 7.89 15.07
N ILE A 92 0.67 6.66 14.77
CA ILE A 92 1.62 6.35 13.71
C ILE A 92 0.90 5.72 12.54
N PHE A 93 0.85 6.47 11.43
CA PHE A 93 0.40 5.99 10.13
C PHE A 93 1.56 5.34 9.39
N THR A 94 1.27 4.29 8.65
CA THR A 94 2.28 3.70 7.76
C THR A 94 1.62 3.13 6.50
N TYR A 95 2.32 3.28 5.38
CA TYR A 95 1.84 2.85 4.08
C TYR A 95 2.39 1.49 3.70
N LEU A 96 1.60 0.75 2.92
CA LEU A 96 2.06 -0.40 2.15
C LEU A 96 1.38 -0.40 0.78
N PRO A 97 2.01 -1.00 -0.23
CA PRO A 97 1.41 -1.04 -1.56
C PRO A 97 0.15 -1.88 -1.55
N GLY A 98 -0.91 -1.39 -2.18
CA GLY A 98 -2.07 -2.19 -2.49
C GLY A 98 -1.73 -3.31 -3.50
N PRO A 99 -2.48 -4.41 -3.49
CA PRO A 99 -2.13 -5.59 -4.27
C PRO A 99 -2.01 -5.35 -5.78
N LEU A 100 -2.90 -4.55 -6.38
CA LEU A 100 -2.83 -4.27 -7.82
C LEU A 100 -1.61 -3.40 -8.16
N THR A 101 -1.29 -2.42 -7.32
CA THR A 101 -0.10 -1.58 -7.48
C THR A 101 1.18 -2.39 -7.32
N LEU A 102 1.26 -3.26 -6.32
CA LEU A 102 2.41 -4.14 -6.14
C LEU A 102 2.57 -5.08 -7.33
N SER A 103 1.47 -5.66 -7.83
CA SER A 103 1.47 -6.47 -9.05
C SER A 103 2.00 -5.68 -10.26
N GLY A 104 1.64 -4.41 -10.38
CA GLY A 104 2.18 -3.50 -11.41
C GLY A 104 3.68 -3.25 -11.27
N LEU A 105 4.19 -3.15 -10.04
CA LEU A 105 5.62 -3.03 -9.79
C LEU A 105 6.39 -4.32 -10.11
N LEU A 106 5.80 -5.48 -9.87
CA LEU A 106 6.42 -6.78 -10.18
C LEU A 106 6.40 -7.10 -11.68
N ARG A 107 5.30 -6.73 -12.40
CA ARG A 107 5.04 -7.10 -13.80
C ARG A 107 5.40 -6.03 -14.83
N LYS A 108 5.53 -4.78 -14.43
CA LYS A 108 5.43 -3.53 -15.19
C LYS A 108 3.97 -3.11 -15.39
N THR A 109 3.63 -1.90 -14.96
CA THR A 109 2.23 -1.44 -14.88
C THR A 109 1.49 -1.46 -16.23
N ASP A 110 2.14 -1.03 -17.32
CA ASP A 110 1.56 -1.05 -18.66
C ASP A 110 1.23 -2.46 -19.15
N LEU A 111 2.11 -3.43 -18.85
CA LEU A 111 1.87 -4.84 -19.17
C LEU A 111 0.77 -5.44 -18.29
N LEU A 112 0.73 -5.08 -17.01
CA LEU A 112 -0.36 -5.51 -16.12
C LEU A 112 -1.72 -5.02 -16.62
N MET A 113 -1.82 -3.76 -17.07
CA MET A 113 -3.07 -3.22 -17.64
C MET A 113 -3.53 -4.00 -18.88
N LEU A 114 -2.61 -4.45 -19.73
CA LEU A 114 -2.94 -5.33 -20.85
C LEU A 114 -3.38 -6.72 -20.38
N ASP A 115 -2.73 -7.26 -19.36
CA ASP A 115 -3.03 -8.57 -18.80
C ASP A 115 -4.41 -8.62 -18.12
N LEU A 116 -4.95 -7.51 -17.59
CA LEU A 116 -6.34 -7.44 -17.08
C LEU A 116 -7.37 -7.94 -18.11
N VAL A 117 -7.10 -7.70 -19.40
CA VAL A 117 -7.97 -8.10 -20.50
C VAL A 117 -7.54 -9.42 -21.13
N ARG A 118 -6.22 -9.59 -21.33
CA ARG A 118 -5.68 -10.72 -22.10
C ARG A 118 -5.46 -11.98 -21.25
N ASN A 119 -5.07 -11.80 -19.98
CA ASN A 119 -4.65 -12.88 -19.09
C ASN A 119 -5.25 -12.71 -17.66
N PRO A 120 -6.58 -12.61 -17.51
CA PRO A 120 -7.21 -12.29 -16.22
C PRO A 120 -6.83 -13.26 -15.09
N ASN A 121 -6.73 -14.55 -15.38
CA ASN A 121 -6.35 -15.57 -14.39
C ASN A 121 -4.92 -15.37 -13.87
N PHE A 122 -3.99 -14.94 -14.74
CA PHE A 122 -2.63 -14.59 -14.33
C PHE A 122 -2.63 -13.37 -13.38
N VAL A 123 -3.42 -12.33 -13.71
CA VAL A 123 -3.55 -11.14 -12.83
C VAL A 123 -4.10 -11.54 -11.46
N HIS A 124 -5.13 -12.40 -11.41
CA HIS A 124 -5.64 -12.92 -10.14
C HIS A 124 -4.56 -13.64 -9.33
N SER A 125 -3.75 -14.47 -9.98
CA SER A 125 -2.66 -15.19 -9.31
C SER A 125 -1.58 -14.24 -8.79
N LEU A 126 -1.19 -13.22 -9.57
CA LEU A 126 -0.21 -12.23 -9.18
C LEU A 126 -0.72 -11.34 -8.04
N ASN A 127 -1.98 -10.89 -8.11
CA ASN A 127 -2.61 -10.10 -7.05
C ASN A 127 -2.71 -10.89 -5.73
N LYS A 128 -2.92 -12.20 -5.79
CA LYS A 128 -2.93 -13.06 -4.60
C LYS A 128 -1.57 -13.06 -3.92
N VAL A 129 -0.48 -13.24 -4.67
CA VAL A 129 0.89 -13.19 -4.12
C VAL A 129 1.20 -11.80 -3.56
N SER A 130 0.79 -10.74 -4.27
CA SER A 130 0.95 -9.36 -3.80
C SER A 130 0.18 -9.08 -2.51
N ALA A 131 -1.05 -9.60 -2.39
CA ALA A 131 -1.86 -9.47 -1.18
C ALA A 131 -1.21 -10.18 0.01
N GLU A 132 -0.69 -11.41 -0.16
CA GLU A 132 0.02 -12.13 0.90
C GLU A 132 1.23 -11.33 1.39
N ALA A 133 2.07 -10.82 0.47
CA ALA A 133 3.22 -10.00 0.83
C ALA A 133 2.81 -8.72 1.60
N SER A 134 1.73 -8.08 1.18
CA SER A 134 1.19 -6.88 1.86
C SER A 134 0.65 -7.22 3.26
N LYS A 135 0.00 -8.37 3.46
CA LYS A 135 -0.50 -8.82 4.77
C LYS A 135 0.65 -9.07 5.75
N ASP A 136 1.69 -9.80 5.33
CA ASP A 136 2.84 -10.07 6.17
C ASP A 136 3.55 -8.78 6.61
N PHE A 137 3.69 -7.82 5.68
CA PHE A 137 4.31 -6.54 6.01
C PHE A 137 3.41 -5.66 6.88
N ALA A 138 2.08 -5.69 6.68
CA ALA A 138 1.13 -4.99 7.55
C ALA A 138 1.25 -5.48 9.01
N LEU A 139 1.25 -6.80 9.23
CA LEU A 139 1.37 -7.39 10.56
C LEU A 139 2.70 -7.01 11.23
N ALA A 140 3.82 -7.07 10.50
CA ALA A 140 5.11 -6.67 11.03
C ALA A 140 5.17 -5.17 11.41
N LYS A 141 4.51 -4.29 10.63
CA LYS A 141 4.40 -2.87 10.95
C LYS A 141 3.57 -2.62 12.20
N ILE A 142 2.45 -3.34 12.37
CA ILE A 142 1.61 -3.27 13.56
C ILE A 142 2.40 -3.74 14.80
N GLU A 143 3.12 -4.84 14.70
CA GLU A 143 4.00 -5.34 15.76
C GLU A 143 5.11 -4.34 16.12
N SER A 144 5.58 -3.56 15.13
CA SER A 144 6.56 -2.48 15.34
C SER A 144 5.96 -1.22 15.99
N GLY A 145 4.64 -1.13 16.13
CA GLY A 145 3.96 -0.04 16.83
C GLY A 145 3.15 0.91 15.94
N ALA A 146 2.83 0.53 14.70
CA ALA A 146 1.91 1.30 13.85
C ALA A 146 0.47 1.20 14.36
N ASP A 147 -0.26 2.32 14.38
CA ASP A 147 -1.68 2.39 14.77
C ASP A 147 -2.61 2.32 13.56
N ILE A 148 -2.18 2.87 12.43
CA ILE A 148 -2.99 2.98 11.21
C ILE A 148 -2.21 2.42 10.04
N ILE A 149 -2.79 1.43 9.38
CA ILE A 149 -2.24 0.80 8.18
C ILE A 149 -2.96 1.33 6.95
N VAL A 150 -2.25 2.06 6.12
CA VAL A 150 -2.77 2.61 4.87
C VAL A 150 -2.39 1.68 3.71
N VAL A 151 -3.38 1.00 3.17
CA VAL A 151 -3.22 0.27 1.90
C VAL A 151 -3.36 1.29 0.78
N ALA A 152 -2.28 1.55 0.05
CA ALA A 152 -2.28 2.53 -1.03
C ALA A 152 -2.23 1.81 -2.39
N ASP A 153 -3.32 1.91 -3.16
CA ASP A 153 -3.48 1.20 -4.43
C ASP A 153 -3.82 2.13 -5.60
N PRO A 154 -2.90 3.07 -5.96
CA PRO A 154 -3.15 4.01 -7.05
C PRO A 154 -3.46 3.36 -8.40
N SER A 155 -2.96 2.14 -8.67
CA SER A 155 -3.28 1.40 -9.88
C SER A 155 -4.75 0.95 -9.95
N ALA A 156 -5.45 0.95 -8.82
CA ALA A 156 -6.88 0.63 -8.73
C ALA A 156 -7.80 1.83 -9.00
N SER A 157 -7.24 2.99 -9.28
CA SER A 157 -8.00 4.22 -9.61
C SER A 157 -8.85 4.07 -10.87
N THR A 158 -10.00 4.73 -10.88
CA THR A 158 -10.83 4.77 -12.10
C THR A 158 -10.25 5.65 -13.22
N THR A 159 -9.13 6.32 -12.98
CA THR A 159 -8.31 6.92 -14.03
C THR A 159 -7.52 5.88 -14.83
N MET A 160 -7.32 4.67 -14.28
CA MET A 160 -6.54 3.59 -14.89
C MET A 160 -7.39 2.40 -15.30
N ILE A 161 -8.38 2.03 -14.49
CA ILE A 161 -9.25 0.88 -14.72
C ILE A 161 -10.72 1.25 -14.55
N SER A 162 -11.63 0.51 -15.18
CA SER A 162 -13.07 0.74 -14.99
C SER A 162 -13.55 0.33 -13.59
N PRO A 163 -14.70 0.86 -13.11
CA PRO A 163 -15.30 0.40 -11.85
C PRO A 163 -15.53 -1.11 -11.81
N LYS A 164 -15.91 -1.72 -12.93
CA LYS A 164 -16.07 -3.17 -13.03
C LYS A 164 -14.74 -3.92 -12.85
N MET A 165 -13.66 -3.39 -13.43
CA MET A 165 -12.32 -3.97 -13.24
C MET A 165 -11.84 -3.77 -11.80
N PHE A 166 -12.15 -2.65 -11.16
CA PHE A 166 -11.88 -2.45 -9.75
C PHE A 166 -12.54 -3.55 -8.90
N GLU A 167 -13.82 -3.82 -9.11
CA GLU A 167 -14.55 -4.86 -8.40
C GLU A 167 -13.96 -6.27 -8.64
N GLN A 168 -13.48 -6.52 -9.84
CA GLN A 168 -12.94 -7.83 -10.21
C GLN A 168 -11.49 -8.02 -9.76
N PHE A 169 -10.62 -7.05 -9.96
CA PHE A 169 -9.17 -7.23 -9.84
C PHE A 169 -8.52 -6.51 -8.65
N ALA A 170 -9.16 -5.52 -8.05
CA ALA A 170 -8.60 -4.78 -6.93
C ALA A 170 -9.33 -5.07 -5.61
N LEU A 171 -10.63 -4.84 -5.56
CA LEU A 171 -11.44 -4.93 -4.34
C LEU A 171 -11.27 -6.23 -3.55
N PRO A 172 -11.29 -7.44 -4.14
CA PRO A 172 -11.18 -8.67 -3.37
C PRO A 172 -9.85 -8.78 -2.61
N TYR A 173 -8.77 -8.32 -3.21
CA TYR A 173 -7.43 -8.39 -2.66
C TYR A 173 -7.15 -7.27 -1.65
N ILE A 174 -7.65 -6.05 -1.90
CA ILE A 174 -7.65 -4.96 -0.92
C ILE A 174 -8.41 -5.40 0.33
N LYS A 175 -9.60 -5.98 0.16
CA LYS A 175 -10.43 -6.49 1.24
C LYS A 175 -9.72 -7.58 2.06
N ASP A 176 -8.98 -8.47 1.42
CA ASP A 176 -8.22 -9.52 2.12
C ASP A 176 -7.11 -8.91 3.01
N VAL A 177 -6.37 -7.92 2.50
CA VAL A 177 -5.36 -7.21 3.29
C VAL A 177 -5.99 -6.45 4.46
N LEU A 178 -7.04 -5.66 4.21
CA LEU A 178 -7.70 -4.86 5.25
C LEU A 178 -8.38 -5.74 6.30
N ASN A 179 -8.95 -6.89 5.91
CA ASN A 179 -9.50 -7.87 6.85
C ASN A 179 -8.43 -8.46 7.78
N THR A 180 -7.19 -8.57 7.32
CA THR A 180 -6.06 -8.98 8.18
C THR A 180 -5.77 -7.90 9.22
N VAL A 181 -5.78 -6.62 8.83
CA VAL A 181 -5.60 -5.50 9.76
C VAL A 181 -6.77 -5.41 10.77
N LEU A 182 -8.02 -5.61 10.32
CA LEU A 182 -9.21 -5.59 11.18
C LEU A 182 -9.20 -6.62 12.32
N LYS A 183 -8.41 -7.70 12.19
CA LYS A 183 -8.24 -8.70 13.26
C LYS A 183 -7.25 -8.25 14.35
N THR A 184 -6.66 -7.07 14.21
CA THR A 184 -5.70 -6.48 15.14
C THR A 184 -6.29 -5.26 15.83
N LYS A 185 -5.47 -4.52 16.57
CA LYS A 185 -5.86 -3.22 17.17
C LYS A 185 -5.69 -2.05 16.19
N ALA A 186 -5.00 -2.25 15.05
CA ALA A 186 -4.73 -1.20 14.11
C ALA A 186 -5.97 -0.84 13.28
N ILE A 187 -6.02 0.40 12.84
CA ILE A 187 -7.11 0.93 12.01
C ILE A 187 -6.74 0.77 10.54
N PRO A 188 -7.57 0.06 9.74
CA PRO A 188 -7.35 -0.05 8.31
C PRO A 188 -7.76 1.24 7.59
N SER A 189 -6.87 1.76 6.77
CA SER A 189 -7.09 2.89 5.86
C SER A 189 -6.87 2.45 4.41
N LEU A 190 -7.61 3.03 3.48
CA LEU A 190 -7.46 2.81 2.04
C LEU A 190 -7.20 4.13 1.33
N HIS A 191 -6.09 4.19 0.61
CA HIS A 191 -5.72 5.31 -0.25
C HIS A 191 -5.75 4.89 -1.73
N ILE A 192 -6.52 5.63 -2.53
CA ILE A 192 -6.50 5.50 -3.99
C ILE A 192 -6.45 6.90 -4.60
N CYS A 193 -5.36 7.21 -5.33
CA CYS A 193 -5.20 8.46 -6.04
C CYS A 193 -6.18 8.60 -7.21
N GLY A 194 -6.37 9.84 -7.67
CA GLY A 194 -7.16 10.16 -8.86
C GLY A 194 -8.66 10.10 -8.63
N GLN A 195 -9.41 9.93 -9.71
CA GLN A 195 -10.87 9.96 -9.66
C GLN A 195 -11.43 8.66 -9.07
N THR A 196 -11.93 8.71 -7.84
CA THR A 196 -12.52 7.56 -7.14
C THR A 196 -14.01 7.71 -6.86
N THR A 197 -14.63 8.82 -7.25
CA THR A 197 -16.07 9.05 -7.07
C THR A 197 -16.93 7.86 -7.54
N PRO A 198 -16.67 7.19 -8.70
CA PRO A 198 -17.47 6.06 -9.15
C PRO A 198 -17.38 4.78 -8.30
N ILE A 199 -16.38 4.69 -7.42
CA ILE A 199 -16.10 3.49 -6.61
C ILE A 199 -16.14 3.73 -5.10
N LEU A 200 -16.61 4.90 -4.64
CA LEU A 200 -16.59 5.25 -3.21
C LEU A 200 -17.27 4.20 -2.32
N GLU A 201 -18.46 3.72 -2.69
CA GLU A 201 -19.17 2.68 -1.93
C GLU A 201 -18.39 1.37 -1.89
N LYS A 202 -17.72 1.03 -3.00
CA LYS A 202 -16.86 -0.16 -3.07
C LYS A 202 -15.60 -0.02 -2.23
N MET A 203 -15.07 1.20 -2.11
CA MET A 203 -13.97 1.47 -1.17
C MET A 203 -14.40 1.24 0.28
N VAL A 204 -15.63 1.63 0.67
CA VAL A 204 -16.19 1.29 1.99
C VAL A 204 -16.38 -0.22 2.16
N GLU A 205 -16.92 -0.92 1.14
CA GLU A 205 -17.10 -2.37 1.17
C GLU A 205 -15.79 -3.14 1.36
N SER A 206 -14.63 -2.51 1.11
CA SER A 206 -13.32 -3.12 1.38
C SER A 206 -13.05 -3.37 2.86
N GLY A 207 -13.79 -2.71 3.77
CA GLY A 207 -13.60 -2.78 5.21
C GLY A 207 -12.69 -1.68 5.77
N ALA A 208 -12.26 -0.72 4.95
CA ALA A 208 -11.51 0.44 5.40
C ALA A 208 -12.35 1.29 6.38
N LYS A 209 -11.71 1.77 7.45
CA LYS A 209 -12.30 2.70 8.41
C LYS A 209 -11.97 4.16 8.10
N ILE A 210 -10.92 4.37 7.32
CA ILE A 210 -10.50 5.67 6.81
C ILE A 210 -10.37 5.55 5.30
N LEU A 211 -10.95 6.49 4.56
CA LEU A 211 -10.75 6.65 3.12
C LEU A 211 -9.92 7.91 2.88
N GLU A 212 -8.76 7.74 2.26
CA GLU A 212 -7.94 8.84 1.79
C GLU A 212 -8.22 9.04 0.31
N VAL A 213 -8.86 10.15 -0.03
CA VAL A 213 -9.29 10.47 -1.39
C VAL A 213 -8.43 11.58 -1.99
N ASP A 214 -8.32 11.57 -3.31
CA ASP A 214 -7.58 12.56 -4.10
C ASP A 214 -8.33 13.90 -4.19
N CYS A 215 -7.61 14.99 -4.51
CA CYS A 215 -8.19 16.31 -4.75
C CYS A 215 -9.22 16.35 -5.89
N GLN A 216 -9.25 15.34 -6.76
CA GLN A 216 -10.26 15.19 -7.81
C GLN A 216 -11.64 14.75 -7.28
N VAL A 217 -11.72 14.33 -6.02
CA VAL A 217 -12.97 13.88 -5.40
C VAL A 217 -13.59 15.02 -4.61
N ASN A 218 -14.85 15.30 -4.87
CA ASN A 218 -15.60 16.28 -4.07
C ASN A 218 -15.87 15.72 -2.67
N LEU A 219 -15.22 16.31 -1.65
CA LEU A 219 -15.33 15.82 -0.26
C LEU A 219 -16.75 15.92 0.29
N LYS A 220 -17.53 16.93 -0.08
CA LYS A 220 -18.92 17.06 0.35
C LYS A 220 -19.75 15.90 -0.19
N GLU A 221 -19.67 15.63 -1.49
CA GLU A 221 -20.35 14.49 -2.12
C GLU A 221 -19.90 13.16 -1.49
N ALA A 222 -18.58 12.96 -1.32
CA ALA A 222 -18.06 11.75 -0.70
C ALA A 222 -18.60 11.57 0.72
N LYS A 223 -18.66 12.64 1.53
CA LYS A 223 -19.20 12.61 2.89
C LYS A 223 -20.69 12.28 2.92
N GLU A 224 -21.48 12.83 2.00
CA GLU A 224 -22.92 12.56 1.87
C GLU A 224 -23.18 11.09 1.49
N ARG A 225 -22.38 10.53 0.57
CA ARG A 225 -22.55 9.15 0.07
C ARG A 225 -22.05 8.09 1.04
N VAL A 226 -20.92 8.30 1.70
CA VAL A 226 -20.25 7.24 2.45
C VAL A 226 -19.82 7.64 3.87
N GLY A 227 -20.00 8.88 4.28
CA GLY A 227 -19.46 9.40 5.54
C GLY A 227 -20.11 8.88 6.83
N SER A 228 -21.20 8.13 6.72
CA SER A 228 -21.91 7.51 7.87
C SER A 228 -21.84 5.98 7.87
N LYS A 229 -21.01 5.38 6.99
CA LYS A 229 -20.94 3.93 6.79
C LYS A 229 -19.76 3.25 7.47
#